data_96ba05b6be1e454424e43b30ab15cda8
#
_entry.id   96ba05b6be1e454424e43b30ab15cda8
#
_cell.length_a   1.000
_cell.length_b   1.000
_cell.length_c   1.000
_cell.angle_alpha   90.00
_cell.angle_beta   90.00
_cell.angle_gamma   90.00
#
_symmetry.space_group_name_H-M   'P 1'
#
loop_
_entity.id
_entity.type
_entity.pdbx_description
1 polymer ?
#
loop_
_entity_poly.entity_id
_entity_poly.type
_entity_poly.pdbx_seq_one_letter_code
_entity_poly.pdbx_strand_id
1 'polypeptide(L)'
;MTDRIPEGITAEDIVNAIRKIESGAPSKFASSTRYDVLFEGKRFAPKAVVGIASAKVLGEELTPYDFKGGLKSKCFRVLERNGFEIVTKGDVCPFPEEVDDEFYFEGGLSVVKVNRYERNTDVRKKCIKHYGISCQVCRSAFYEKYG
;
A
#
# COMPACT_ATOMS: atom_id res chain seq x y z
N MET A 1 -13.99 8.22 24.32
CA MET A 1 -14.05 8.78 22.95
C MET A 1 -15.02 7.91 22.15
N THR A 2 -16.16 8.44 21.82
CA THR A 2 -17.23 7.74 21.09
C THR A 2 -16.85 7.68 19.62
N ASP A 3 -16.92 6.51 19.02
CA ASP A 3 -16.59 6.30 17.62
C ASP A 3 -17.82 6.67 16.76
N ARG A 4 -17.81 7.86 16.14
CA ARG A 4 -18.95 8.43 15.40
C ARG A 4 -19.11 7.90 13.97
N ILE A 5 -18.30 6.94 13.56
CA ILE A 5 -18.41 6.37 12.21
C ILE A 5 -19.81 5.73 12.05
N PRO A 6 -20.61 6.14 11.04
CA PRO A 6 -21.94 5.56 10.84
C PRO A 6 -21.85 4.12 10.33
N GLU A 7 -22.92 3.38 10.53
CA GLU A 7 -23.14 2.14 9.80
C GLU A 7 -23.70 2.46 8.41
N GLY A 8 -23.34 1.66 7.40
CA GLY A 8 -23.90 1.81 6.05
C GLY A 8 -23.04 2.60 5.07
N ILE A 9 -21.78 2.94 5.41
CA ILE A 9 -20.83 3.44 4.41
C ILE A 9 -20.60 2.35 3.37
N THR A 10 -20.83 2.68 2.09
CA THR A 10 -20.68 1.77 0.96
C THR A 10 -19.31 1.93 0.29
N ALA A 11 -18.94 0.97 -0.55
CA ALA A 11 -17.74 1.06 -1.36
C ALA A 11 -17.77 2.28 -2.31
N GLU A 12 -18.96 2.62 -2.84
CA GLU A 12 -19.16 3.79 -3.69
C GLU A 12 -18.87 5.10 -2.94
N ASP A 13 -19.33 5.21 -1.69
CA ASP A 13 -19.07 6.38 -0.85
C ASP A 13 -17.58 6.57 -0.59
N ILE A 14 -16.85 5.45 -0.40
CA ILE A 14 -15.40 5.43 -0.22
C ILE A 14 -14.68 5.87 -1.50
N VAL A 15 -15.06 5.35 -2.66
CA VAL A 15 -14.50 5.77 -3.96
C VAL A 15 -14.74 7.25 -4.21
N ASN A 16 -15.94 7.74 -3.95
CA ASN A 16 -16.26 9.16 -4.10
C ASN A 16 -15.43 10.04 -3.16
N ALA A 17 -15.19 9.59 -1.93
CA ALA A 17 -14.30 10.27 -0.98
C ALA A 17 -12.85 10.31 -1.49
N ILE A 18 -12.35 9.20 -2.03
CA ILE A 18 -11.01 9.14 -2.63
C ILE A 18 -10.88 10.12 -3.79
N ARG A 19 -11.83 10.11 -4.73
CA ARG A 19 -11.82 11.03 -5.87
C ARG A 19 -11.90 12.51 -5.43
N LYS A 20 -12.63 12.80 -4.36
CA LYS A 20 -12.67 14.14 -3.76
C LYS A 20 -11.30 14.54 -3.20
N ILE A 21 -10.57 13.63 -2.57
CA ILE A 21 -9.20 13.87 -2.10
C ILE A 21 -8.26 14.09 -3.29
N GLU A 22 -8.36 13.28 -4.34
CA GLU A 22 -7.55 13.42 -5.55
C GLU A 22 -7.75 14.76 -6.26
N SER A 23 -8.96 15.29 -6.27
CA SER A 23 -9.26 16.61 -6.85
C SER A 23 -8.65 17.79 -6.08
N GLY A 24 -7.93 17.50 -4.97
CA GLY A 24 -7.29 18.55 -4.16
C GLY A 24 -8.23 19.28 -3.22
N ALA A 25 -9.41 18.71 -2.95
CA ALA A 25 -10.33 19.33 -2.00
C ALA A 25 -9.67 19.44 -0.60
N PRO A 26 -9.86 20.57 0.09
CA PRO A 26 -9.26 20.77 1.41
C PRO A 26 -9.75 19.69 2.38
N SER A 27 -8.81 19.00 2.99
CA SER A 27 -9.08 17.94 3.98
C SER A 27 -8.74 18.44 5.38
N LYS A 28 -9.62 18.15 6.34
CA LYS A 28 -9.37 18.41 7.78
C LYS A 28 -8.39 17.41 8.39
N PHE A 29 -7.99 16.39 7.62
CA PHE A 29 -7.15 15.29 8.08
C PHE A 29 -5.70 15.50 7.68
N ALA A 30 -4.78 15.23 8.60
CA ALA A 30 -3.36 15.16 8.31
C ALA A 30 -3.04 13.88 7.50
N SER A 31 -1.88 13.89 6.87
CA SER A 31 -1.35 12.71 6.19
C SER A 31 -1.26 11.51 7.15
N SER A 32 -1.45 10.32 6.66
CA SER A 32 -1.29 9.09 7.42
C SER A 32 0.15 8.91 7.92
N THR A 33 0.33 8.35 9.11
CA THR A 33 1.66 8.11 9.69
C THR A 33 2.16 6.70 9.45
N ARG A 34 1.31 5.68 9.53
CA ARG A 34 1.70 4.27 9.48
C ARG A 34 1.00 3.46 8.40
N TYR A 35 -0.24 3.78 8.08
CA TYR A 35 -1.09 2.96 7.22
C TYR A 35 -1.74 3.82 6.16
N ASP A 36 -1.81 3.32 4.95
CA ASP A 36 -2.50 3.92 3.82
C ASP A 36 -3.54 2.95 3.25
N VAL A 37 -4.59 3.49 2.64
CA VAL A 37 -5.50 2.74 1.78
C VAL A 37 -4.92 2.75 0.38
N LEU A 38 -4.81 1.57 -0.23
CA LEU A 38 -4.38 1.43 -1.61
C LEU A 38 -5.61 1.44 -2.52
N PHE A 39 -5.61 2.33 -3.52
CA PHE A 39 -6.65 2.39 -4.54
C PHE A 39 -6.05 2.86 -5.86
N GLU A 40 -6.22 2.08 -6.94
CA GLU A 40 -5.69 2.35 -8.28
C GLU A 40 -4.18 2.71 -8.27
N GLY A 41 -3.39 1.98 -7.47
CA GLY A 41 -1.94 2.22 -7.33
C GLY A 41 -1.57 3.45 -6.49
N LYS A 42 -2.54 4.25 -6.05
CA LYS A 42 -2.32 5.43 -5.21
C LYS A 42 -2.62 5.16 -3.74
N ARG A 43 -2.05 6.00 -2.88
CA ARG A 43 -2.13 5.85 -1.43
C ARG A 43 -2.88 7.01 -0.79
N PHE A 44 -3.81 6.67 0.08
CA PHE A 44 -4.68 7.64 0.74
C PHE A 44 -4.70 7.43 2.26
N ALA A 45 -4.83 8.51 3.02
CA ALA A 45 -4.95 8.43 4.46
C ALA A 45 -6.30 7.80 4.87
N PRO A 46 -6.33 6.65 5.58
CA PRO A 46 -7.55 5.94 5.91
C PRO A 46 -8.58 6.79 6.66
N LYS A 47 -8.11 7.63 7.59
CA LYS A 47 -8.98 8.54 8.35
C LYS A 47 -9.64 9.60 7.45
N ALA A 48 -8.90 10.15 6.50
CA ALA A 48 -9.45 11.13 5.58
C ALA A 48 -10.53 10.52 4.70
N VAL A 49 -10.27 9.33 4.15
CA VAL A 49 -11.21 8.61 3.30
C VAL A 49 -12.51 8.32 4.05
N VAL A 50 -12.44 7.70 5.24
CA VAL A 50 -13.64 7.36 6.03
C VAL A 50 -14.34 8.62 6.54
N GLY A 51 -13.61 9.64 6.97
CA GLY A 51 -14.18 10.90 7.45
C GLY A 51 -15.00 11.62 6.37
N ILE A 52 -14.50 11.65 5.14
CA ILE A 52 -15.20 12.26 4.01
C ILE A 52 -16.36 11.36 3.55
N ALA A 53 -16.16 10.04 3.47
CA ALA A 53 -17.22 9.09 3.10
C ALA A 53 -18.42 9.14 4.05
N SER A 54 -18.18 9.42 5.34
CA SER A 54 -19.23 9.55 6.35
C SER A 54 -20.23 10.66 6.06
N ALA A 55 -19.84 11.69 5.28
CA ALA A 55 -20.73 12.80 4.94
C ALA A 55 -21.96 12.35 4.16
N LYS A 56 -21.87 11.29 3.39
CA LYS A 56 -23.01 10.73 2.65
C LYS A 56 -24.13 10.21 3.57
N VAL A 57 -23.73 9.63 4.70
CA VAL A 57 -24.66 9.02 5.64
C VAL A 57 -25.10 10.02 6.73
N LEU A 58 -24.19 10.85 7.21
CA LEU A 58 -24.44 11.78 8.33
C LEU A 58 -24.88 13.18 7.87
N GLY A 59 -24.67 13.53 6.59
CA GLY A 59 -24.84 14.89 6.09
C GLY A 59 -23.68 15.84 6.40
N GLU A 60 -22.69 15.40 7.18
CA GLU A 60 -21.50 16.18 7.55
C GLU A 60 -20.24 15.31 7.50
N GLU A 61 -19.11 15.91 7.16
CA GLU A 61 -17.80 15.26 7.22
C GLU A 61 -17.34 15.15 8.69
N LEU A 62 -16.90 13.97 9.08
CA LEU A 62 -16.27 13.77 10.39
C LEU A 62 -14.92 14.47 10.47
N THR A 63 -14.49 14.75 11.69
CA THR A 63 -13.19 15.34 12.00
C THR A 63 -12.22 14.27 12.54
N PRO A 64 -10.91 14.56 12.60
CA PRO A 64 -9.93 13.64 13.18
C PRO A 64 -10.20 13.25 14.64
N TYR A 65 -11.00 14.03 15.35
CA TYR A 65 -11.32 13.83 16.76
C TYR A 65 -12.56 12.95 16.99
N ASP A 66 -13.39 12.74 15.96
CA ASP A 66 -14.64 12.01 16.05
C ASP A 66 -14.46 10.49 16.10
N PHE A 67 -13.29 9.98 15.69
CA PHE A 67 -13.02 8.53 15.69
C PHE A 67 -11.52 8.21 15.69
N LYS A 68 -11.20 6.97 16.08
CA LYS A 68 -9.83 6.46 16.06
C LYS A 68 -9.50 5.76 14.74
N GLY A 69 -8.26 5.93 14.27
CA GLY A 69 -7.67 5.14 13.19
C GLY A 69 -6.67 4.12 13.74
N GLY A 70 -6.30 3.15 12.92
CA GLY A 70 -5.31 2.13 13.23
C GLY A 70 -5.87 0.71 13.27
N LEU A 71 -4.99 -0.26 13.51
CA LEU A 71 -5.35 -1.67 13.57
C LEU A 71 -6.52 -1.92 14.54
N LYS A 72 -7.47 -2.75 14.12
CA LYS A 72 -8.69 -3.12 14.86
C LYS A 72 -9.68 -1.95 15.10
N SER A 73 -9.43 -0.75 14.57
CA SER A 73 -10.40 0.35 14.67
C SER A 73 -11.62 0.12 13.76
N LYS A 74 -12.74 0.79 14.08
CA LYS A 74 -13.94 0.78 13.22
C LYS A 74 -13.61 1.35 11.83
N CYS A 75 -12.76 2.36 11.78
CA CYS A 75 -12.27 2.97 10.54
C CYS A 75 -11.67 1.92 9.58
N PHE A 76 -10.78 1.08 10.05
CA PHE A 76 -10.14 0.05 9.21
C PHE A 76 -11.12 -1.06 8.84
N ARG A 77 -11.94 -1.52 9.79
CA ARG A 77 -12.97 -2.54 9.52
C ARG A 77 -13.97 -2.12 8.44
N VAL A 78 -14.35 -0.84 8.40
CA VAL A 78 -15.23 -0.32 7.35
C VAL A 78 -14.56 -0.37 5.98
N LEU A 79 -13.28 -0.02 5.87
CA LEU A 79 -12.52 -0.09 4.63
C LEU A 79 -12.35 -1.54 4.16
N GLU A 80 -11.88 -2.43 5.02
CA GLU A 80 -11.68 -3.85 4.74
C GLU A 80 -12.99 -4.54 4.32
N ARG A 81 -14.10 -4.26 5.02
CA ARG A 81 -15.42 -4.81 4.70
C ARG A 81 -15.92 -4.38 3.32
N ASN A 82 -15.52 -3.21 2.85
CA ASN A 82 -15.84 -2.70 1.52
C ASN A 82 -14.78 -3.09 0.46
N GLY A 83 -13.82 -3.97 0.79
CA GLY A 83 -12.85 -4.53 -0.16
C GLY A 83 -11.62 -3.64 -0.41
N PHE A 84 -11.36 -2.64 0.43
CA PHE A 84 -10.18 -1.79 0.31
C PHE A 84 -9.02 -2.36 1.10
N GLU A 85 -7.86 -2.43 0.46
CA GLU A 85 -6.62 -2.90 1.06
C GLU A 85 -5.96 -1.79 1.89
N ILE A 86 -5.54 -2.15 3.10
CA ILE A 86 -4.78 -1.26 3.98
C ILE A 86 -3.33 -1.75 4.02
N VAL A 87 -2.41 -0.89 3.62
CA VAL A 87 -0.99 -1.18 3.56
C VAL A 87 -0.21 -0.37 4.56
N THR A 88 0.89 -0.92 5.07
CA THR A 88 1.82 -0.21 5.96
C THR A 88 2.73 0.72 5.16
N LYS A 89 3.00 1.91 5.68
CA LYS A 89 4.03 2.77 5.12
C LYS A 89 5.40 2.13 5.34
N GLY A 90 6.03 1.70 4.28
CA GLY A 90 7.34 1.04 4.32
C GLY A 90 7.34 -0.38 3.76
N ASP A 91 6.16 -1.02 3.62
CA ASP A 91 6.04 -2.38 3.04
C ASP A 91 5.87 -2.39 1.51
N VAL A 92 5.82 -1.23 0.89
CA VAL A 92 5.76 -1.18 -0.57
C VAL A 92 7.16 -1.01 -1.12
N CYS A 93 7.62 -2.09 -1.67
CA CYS A 93 8.62 -2.05 -2.71
C CYS A 93 8.00 -1.40 -3.94
N PRO A 94 8.48 -0.24 -4.41
CA PRO A 94 8.20 0.14 -5.79
C PRO A 94 8.65 -1.01 -6.68
N PHE A 95 7.80 -1.42 -7.62
CA PHE A 95 8.23 -2.35 -8.65
C PHE A 95 9.47 -1.77 -9.34
N PRO A 96 10.45 -2.58 -9.74
CA PRO A 96 11.67 -2.09 -10.40
C PRO A 96 11.42 -1.26 -11.66
N GLU A 97 10.18 -1.27 -12.17
CA GLU A 97 9.73 -0.56 -13.38
C GLU A 97 9.23 0.87 -13.11
N GLU A 98 9.05 1.25 -11.84
CA GLU A 98 8.66 2.60 -11.42
C GLU A 98 9.83 3.39 -10.83
N VAL A 99 11.01 3.26 -11.41
CA VAL A 99 12.11 4.18 -11.12
C VAL A 99 11.85 5.44 -11.95
N ASP A 100 11.29 6.46 -11.31
CA ASP A 100 11.29 7.81 -11.88
C ASP A 100 12.73 8.15 -12.28
N ASP A 101 12.89 8.66 -13.49
CA ASP A 101 14.14 9.17 -14.05
C ASP A 101 14.63 10.39 -13.24
N GLU A 102 14.90 10.22 -11.96
CA GLU A 102 15.60 11.24 -11.17
C GLU A 102 17.10 11.12 -11.39
N PHE A 103 17.66 12.18 -11.91
CA PHE A 103 19.08 12.44 -12.16
C PHE A 103 19.97 11.86 -11.07
N TYR A 104 20.76 10.87 -11.42
CA TYR A 104 21.83 10.35 -10.57
C TYR A 104 23.04 11.26 -10.69
N PHE A 105 23.41 11.94 -9.61
CA PHE A 105 24.74 12.53 -9.49
C PHE A 105 25.75 11.41 -9.27
N GLU A 106 26.65 11.23 -10.20
CA GLU A 106 27.78 10.31 -10.08
C GLU A 106 28.61 10.68 -8.85
N GLY A 107 28.73 9.77 -7.88
CA GLY A 107 29.54 9.96 -6.67
C GLY A 107 28.78 10.27 -5.38
N GLY A 108 27.46 10.36 -5.40
CA GLY A 108 26.65 10.50 -4.20
C GLY A 108 26.41 9.15 -3.51
N LEU A 109 26.64 9.06 -2.18
CA LEU A 109 26.19 7.94 -1.36
C LEU A 109 24.65 7.98 -1.29
N SER A 110 23.96 7.25 -2.17
CA SER A 110 22.54 7.01 -2.04
C SER A 110 22.33 5.71 -1.25
N VAL A 111 21.55 5.79 -0.15
CA VAL A 111 21.10 4.60 0.56
C VAL A 111 19.97 3.98 -0.26
N VAL A 112 20.32 3.07 -1.14
CA VAL A 112 19.34 2.28 -1.88
C VAL A 112 18.78 1.25 -0.91
N LYS A 113 17.50 1.38 -0.55
CA LYS A 113 16.77 0.29 0.12
C LYS A 113 16.53 -0.81 -0.90
N VAL A 114 17.47 -1.73 -0.98
CA VAL A 114 17.30 -2.94 -1.79
C VAL A 114 16.24 -3.81 -1.13
N ASN A 115 15.21 -4.16 -1.87
CA ASN A 115 14.24 -5.15 -1.43
C ASN A 115 14.96 -6.48 -1.22
N ARG A 116 15.20 -6.80 0.04
CA ARG A 116 15.67 -8.12 0.41
C ARG A 116 14.48 -9.07 0.36
N TYR A 117 14.24 -9.63 -0.83
CA TYR A 117 13.34 -10.77 -0.92
C TYR A 117 13.95 -11.89 -0.08
N GLU A 118 13.33 -12.24 1.02
CA GLU A 118 13.61 -13.51 1.66
C GLU A 118 13.23 -14.61 0.68
N ARG A 119 14.25 -15.12 -0.01
CA ARG A 119 14.06 -16.26 -0.90
C ARG A 119 13.64 -17.42 -0.05
N ASN A 120 12.37 -17.82 -0.15
CA ASN A 120 11.88 -19.01 0.51
C ASN A 120 12.74 -20.19 0.05
N THR A 121 13.53 -20.73 0.97
CA THR A 121 14.49 -21.82 0.70
C THR A 121 13.79 -23.06 0.15
N ASP A 122 12.53 -23.30 0.50
CA ASP A 122 11.75 -24.45 0.03
C ASP A 122 11.26 -24.28 -1.40
N VAL A 123 10.91 -23.05 -1.79
CA VAL A 123 10.60 -22.75 -3.20
C VAL A 123 11.85 -22.90 -4.06
N ARG A 124 13.01 -22.43 -3.60
CA ARG A 124 14.29 -22.64 -4.29
C ARG A 124 14.61 -24.12 -4.47
N LYS A 125 14.45 -24.95 -3.42
CA LYS A 125 14.67 -26.40 -3.51
C LYS A 125 13.73 -27.05 -4.51
N LYS A 126 12.44 -26.66 -4.52
CA LYS A 126 11.45 -27.16 -5.49
C LYS A 126 11.79 -26.79 -6.92
N CYS A 127 12.23 -25.53 -7.16
CA CYS A 127 12.67 -25.10 -8.47
C CYS A 127 13.90 -25.86 -8.96
N ILE A 128 14.91 -26.03 -8.11
CA ILE A 128 16.13 -26.79 -8.45
C ILE A 128 15.79 -28.25 -8.73
N LYS A 129 14.88 -28.86 -7.94
CA LYS A 129 14.43 -30.24 -8.15
C LYS A 129 13.68 -30.41 -9.48
N HIS A 130 12.93 -29.40 -9.91
CA HIS A 130 12.12 -29.46 -11.12
C HIS A 130 12.91 -29.11 -12.38
N TYR A 131 13.70 -28.02 -12.35
CA TYR A 131 14.42 -27.49 -13.51
C TYR A 131 15.91 -27.84 -13.54
N GLY A 132 16.47 -28.40 -12.45
CA GLY A 132 17.90 -28.65 -12.32
C GLY A 132 18.72 -27.38 -12.02
N ILE A 133 20.03 -27.52 -12.13
CA ILE A 133 21.02 -26.47 -11.86
C ILE A 133 21.57 -25.81 -13.14
N SER A 134 21.01 -26.15 -14.28
CA SER A 134 21.42 -25.64 -15.59
C SER A 134 20.40 -24.61 -16.11
N CYS A 135 20.90 -23.61 -16.82
CA CYS A 135 20.05 -22.62 -17.47
C CYS A 135 19.17 -23.30 -18.55
N GLN A 136 17.86 -23.08 -18.49
CA GLN A 136 16.93 -23.70 -19.45
C GLN A 136 17.04 -23.11 -20.87
N VAL A 137 17.66 -21.93 -20.98
CA VAL A 137 17.82 -21.24 -22.28
C VAL A 137 19.14 -21.65 -22.96
N CYS A 138 20.28 -21.51 -22.26
CA CYS A 138 21.59 -21.77 -22.84
C CYS A 138 22.21 -23.09 -22.38
N ARG A 139 21.56 -23.84 -21.51
CA ARG A 139 21.96 -25.13 -20.92
C ARG A 139 23.30 -25.15 -20.19
N SER A 140 23.92 -23.99 -19.97
CA SER A 140 25.14 -23.91 -19.18
C SER A 140 24.87 -24.09 -17.69
N ALA A 141 25.77 -24.75 -16.98
CA ALA A 141 25.70 -24.85 -15.54
C ALA A 141 26.27 -23.59 -14.89
N PHE A 142 25.55 -23.02 -13.92
CA PHE A 142 25.96 -21.76 -13.29
C PHE A 142 27.31 -21.86 -12.57
N TYR A 143 27.58 -22.99 -11.94
CA TYR A 143 28.83 -23.17 -11.21
C TYR A 143 30.07 -23.30 -12.12
N GLU A 144 29.92 -23.76 -13.37
CA GLU A 144 31.02 -23.84 -14.33
C GLU A 144 31.46 -22.45 -14.84
N LYS A 145 30.51 -21.51 -14.82
CA LYS A 145 30.75 -20.16 -15.36
C LYS A 145 31.10 -19.11 -14.29
N TYR A 146 30.65 -19.31 -13.07
CA TYR A 146 30.76 -18.33 -11.99
C TYR A 146 31.41 -18.86 -10.70
N GLY A 147 31.84 -20.08 -10.64
CA GLY A 147 32.57 -20.68 -9.53
C GLY A 147 31.70 -21.15 -8.38
#